data_340461d0513787eba0518587bf8fc26d
#
_entry.id   340461d0513787eba0518587bf8fc26d
#
_cell.length_a   1.000
_cell.length_b   1.000
_cell.length_c   1.000
_cell.angle_alpha   90.00
_cell.angle_beta   90.00
_cell.angle_gamma   90.00
#
_symmetry.space_group_name_H-M   'P 1'
#
loop_
_entity.id
_entity.type
_entity.pdbx_description
1 polymer ?
#
loop_
_entity_poly.entity_id
_entity_poly.type
_entity_poly.pdbx_seq_one_letter_code
_entity_poly.pdbx_strand_id
1 'polypeptide(L)'
;MDRRDMTISAWRQQLQSGEVSSRELVDQHLKRLESSEPSLNAFVEVTAEKARAEASRIDEARAAGESLGPLAGLPLAIKDNLCTKGVRTTCSSRMLEQFVPPYESTVTERLWQAGGVLVGKTNLDEFAMGGSTETSAFGATQNPWNTAHVPGGSSGGSAAAVAAGSCLASLGSDTGGSIRQPASFCGVVGLKPTYGRVSRWGLVAFASSLDQVGPFAGSVADVAELLQVIAGPDPRDSTCLDVAVPDFSAGLNQPIKGLKVGVIKECFDAEGLDAEVKASVQVSAAQLEALGAELVEVSCPRFNDGIATYYVIAPSEASANLARYDGVKYGFRAEDTESLAAMTARSRAEGFGAEVQRRILIGTYALSAGYVDAYYKKAQQVRTLIRRDFDAAFQSVDVLLTPTAPSTAFKAGAHADDPLAMYLADLLTIPVNLAGLPAISVPCGFSAAGLPIGMQLIGNVLDEPRLLQVAHQYEQAASVMANRPKAALVP
;
A
#
# COMPACT_ATOMS: atom_id res chain seq x y z
N MET A 1 -14.61 -20.67 -6.93
CA MET A 1 -13.35 -20.43 -7.66
C MET A 1 -12.26 -20.20 -6.63
N ASP A 2 -11.14 -20.93 -6.70
CA ASP A 2 -9.96 -20.70 -5.87
C ASP A 2 -9.36 -19.30 -6.21
N ARG A 3 -8.74 -18.63 -5.24
CA ARG A 3 -8.05 -17.35 -5.48
C ARG A 3 -6.95 -17.49 -6.53
N ARG A 4 -6.33 -18.67 -6.60
CA ARG A 4 -5.29 -19.03 -7.56
C ARG A 4 -5.79 -19.11 -9.00
N ASP A 5 -7.10 -19.30 -9.22
CA ASP A 5 -7.73 -19.36 -10.56
C ASP A 5 -8.09 -17.96 -11.09
N MET A 6 -7.89 -16.89 -10.29
CA MET A 6 -8.29 -15.51 -10.61
C MET A 6 -7.10 -14.56 -10.73
N THR A 7 -5.96 -15.08 -11.18
CA THR A 7 -4.76 -14.28 -11.43
C THR A 7 -4.90 -13.42 -12.69
N ILE A 8 -4.09 -12.37 -12.78
CA ILE A 8 -3.96 -11.54 -14.00
C ILE A 8 -3.67 -12.42 -15.21
N SER A 9 -2.75 -13.38 -15.06
CA SER A 9 -2.39 -14.32 -16.14
C SER A 9 -3.58 -15.18 -16.57
N ALA A 10 -4.36 -15.72 -15.63
CA ALA A 10 -5.54 -16.56 -15.96
C ALA A 10 -6.61 -15.73 -16.69
N TRP A 11 -6.93 -14.53 -16.21
CA TRP A 11 -7.90 -13.64 -16.87
C TRP A 11 -7.42 -13.17 -18.24
N ARG A 12 -6.12 -12.87 -18.39
CA ARG A 12 -5.54 -12.54 -19.69
C ARG A 12 -5.71 -13.67 -20.70
N GLN A 13 -5.50 -14.92 -20.29
CA GLN A 13 -5.71 -16.09 -21.15
C GLN A 13 -7.17 -16.20 -21.60
N GLN A 14 -8.14 -16.05 -20.70
CA GLN A 14 -9.56 -16.09 -21.03
C GLN A 14 -9.99 -14.94 -21.97
N LEU A 15 -9.46 -13.74 -21.73
CA LEU A 15 -9.68 -12.58 -22.63
C LEU A 15 -9.09 -12.80 -24.01
N GLN A 16 -7.89 -13.42 -24.10
CA GLN A 16 -7.23 -13.72 -25.39
C GLN A 16 -7.92 -14.84 -26.16
N SER A 17 -8.43 -15.86 -25.45
CA SER A 17 -9.19 -16.95 -26.09
C SER A 17 -10.61 -16.56 -26.51
N GLY A 18 -11.11 -15.39 -26.03
CA GLY A 18 -12.50 -14.97 -26.24
C GLY A 18 -13.52 -15.71 -25.38
N GLU A 19 -13.08 -16.44 -24.35
CA GLU A 19 -13.95 -17.09 -23.37
C GLU A 19 -14.72 -16.06 -22.53
N VAL A 20 -14.12 -14.90 -22.29
CA VAL A 20 -14.73 -13.75 -21.64
C VAL A 20 -14.34 -12.45 -22.36
N SER A 21 -15.23 -11.49 -22.45
CA SER A 21 -14.91 -10.15 -22.94
C SER A 21 -14.45 -9.25 -21.78
N SER A 22 -13.71 -8.17 -22.10
CA SER A 22 -13.32 -7.17 -21.11
C SER A 22 -14.53 -6.55 -20.45
N ARG A 23 -15.61 -6.33 -21.21
CA ARG A 23 -16.88 -5.80 -20.70
C ARG A 23 -17.52 -6.73 -19.68
N GLU A 24 -17.60 -8.03 -19.97
CA GLU A 24 -18.16 -9.02 -19.03
C GLU A 24 -17.32 -9.12 -17.76
N LEU A 25 -15.98 -9.12 -17.87
CA LEU A 25 -15.10 -9.16 -16.72
C LEU A 25 -15.25 -7.91 -15.82
N VAL A 26 -15.32 -6.73 -16.42
CA VAL A 26 -15.55 -5.46 -15.69
C VAL A 26 -16.93 -5.47 -15.03
N ASP A 27 -17.98 -5.89 -15.71
CA ASP A 27 -19.33 -5.97 -15.14
C ASP A 27 -19.41 -6.98 -13.97
N GLN A 28 -18.68 -8.09 -14.01
CA GLN A 28 -18.57 -9.03 -12.89
C GLN A 28 -17.96 -8.37 -11.65
N HIS A 29 -16.88 -7.59 -11.81
CA HIS A 29 -16.24 -6.90 -10.69
C HIS A 29 -17.07 -5.73 -10.17
N LEU A 30 -17.73 -4.97 -11.05
CA LEU A 30 -18.67 -3.92 -10.66
C LEU A 30 -19.87 -4.47 -9.88
N LYS A 31 -20.41 -5.62 -10.27
CA LYS A 31 -21.49 -6.30 -9.53
C LYS A 31 -21.05 -6.68 -8.12
N ARG A 32 -19.81 -7.21 -7.95
CA ARG A 32 -19.26 -7.52 -6.63
C ARG A 32 -19.03 -6.25 -5.81
N LEU A 33 -18.51 -5.20 -6.44
CA LEU A 33 -18.35 -3.90 -5.82
C LEU A 33 -19.71 -3.39 -5.31
N GLU A 34 -20.73 -3.33 -6.14
CA GLU A 34 -22.08 -2.89 -5.78
C GLU A 34 -22.67 -3.67 -4.59
N SER A 35 -22.40 -4.97 -4.51
CA SER A 35 -22.89 -5.82 -3.42
C SER A 35 -22.12 -5.66 -2.11
N SER A 36 -20.83 -5.38 -2.16
CA SER A 36 -19.95 -5.29 -0.98
C SER A 36 -19.82 -3.87 -0.43
N GLU A 37 -19.92 -2.86 -1.27
CA GLU A 37 -19.64 -1.46 -0.92
C GLU A 37 -20.51 -0.91 0.21
N PRO A 38 -21.83 -1.21 0.30
CA PRO A 38 -22.64 -0.74 1.43
C PRO A 38 -22.15 -1.18 2.81
N SER A 39 -21.39 -2.29 2.88
CA SER A 39 -20.83 -2.82 4.12
C SER A 39 -19.35 -2.50 4.31
N LEU A 40 -18.62 -2.21 3.23
CA LEU A 40 -17.18 -2.03 3.28
C LEU A 40 -16.73 -0.57 3.21
N ASN A 41 -17.43 0.27 2.47
CA ASN A 41 -17.03 1.66 2.19
C ASN A 41 -15.57 1.75 1.70
N ALA A 42 -15.21 0.88 0.75
CA ALA A 42 -13.84 0.75 0.26
C ALA A 42 -13.51 1.78 -0.83
N PHE A 43 -14.52 2.44 -1.42
CA PHE A 43 -14.36 3.40 -2.50
C PHE A 43 -14.89 4.79 -2.13
N VAL A 44 -14.17 5.83 -2.53
CA VAL A 44 -14.63 7.23 -2.48
C VAL A 44 -15.37 7.61 -3.75
N GLU A 45 -14.95 7.03 -4.88
CA GLU A 45 -15.52 7.28 -6.21
C GLU A 45 -15.57 5.98 -7.00
N VAL A 46 -16.74 5.62 -7.52
CA VAL A 46 -16.93 4.47 -8.42
C VAL A 46 -17.08 4.99 -9.84
N THR A 47 -16.27 4.48 -10.77
CA THR A 47 -16.21 4.95 -12.17
C THR A 47 -16.90 3.98 -13.14
N ALA A 48 -18.04 3.41 -12.77
CA ALA A 48 -18.70 2.31 -13.49
C ALA A 48 -18.92 2.59 -14.99
N GLU A 49 -19.48 3.77 -15.35
CA GLU A 49 -19.75 4.12 -16.75
C GLU A 49 -18.44 4.26 -17.56
N LYS A 50 -17.43 4.92 -16.98
CA LYS A 50 -16.11 5.05 -17.61
C LYS A 50 -15.43 3.68 -17.78
N ALA A 51 -15.54 2.80 -16.78
CA ALA A 51 -15.00 1.44 -16.82
C ALA A 51 -15.64 0.61 -17.93
N ARG A 52 -16.97 0.68 -18.04
CA ARG A 52 -17.73 -0.01 -19.08
C ARG A 52 -17.40 0.48 -20.49
N ALA A 53 -17.29 1.78 -20.67
CA ALA A 53 -16.95 2.36 -21.96
C ALA A 53 -15.52 1.96 -22.40
N GLU A 54 -14.55 2.01 -21.49
CA GLU A 54 -13.17 1.63 -21.76
C GLU A 54 -13.05 0.12 -22.05
N ALA A 55 -13.74 -0.74 -21.29
CA ALA A 55 -13.77 -2.17 -21.53
C ALA A 55 -14.32 -2.51 -22.92
N SER A 56 -15.42 -1.85 -23.35
CA SER A 56 -16.00 -2.03 -24.69
C SER A 56 -15.02 -1.60 -25.80
N ARG A 57 -14.33 -0.45 -25.61
CA ARG A 57 -13.30 0.02 -26.54
C ARG A 57 -12.15 -1.00 -26.69
N ILE A 58 -11.74 -1.63 -25.59
CA ILE A 58 -10.69 -2.65 -25.59
C ILE A 58 -11.17 -3.90 -26.32
N ASP A 59 -12.44 -4.29 -26.16
CA ASP A 59 -13.01 -5.45 -26.89
C ASP A 59 -13.10 -5.18 -28.39
N GLU A 60 -13.46 -3.96 -28.82
CA GLU A 60 -13.44 -3.53 -30.22
C GLU A 60 -12.01 -3.58 -30.81
N ALA A 61 -11.02 -3.05 -30.09
CA ALA A 61 -9.63 -3.07 -30.50
C ALA A 61 -9.10 -4.52 -30.62
N ARG A 62 -9.47 -5.38 -29.66
CA ARG A 62 -9.12 -6.83 -29.73
C ARG A 62 -9.75 -7.51 -30.94
N ALA A 63 -11.02 -7.25 -31.23
CA ALA A 63 -11.71 -7.79 -32.41
C ALA A 63 -11.10 -7.29 -33.72
N ALA A 64 -10.57 -6.06 -33.75
CA ALA A 64 -9.84 -5.50 -34.87
C ALA A 64 -8.41 -6.06 -35.03
N GLY A 65 -7.94 -6.90 -34.10
CA GLY A 65 -6.59 -7.47 -34.12
C GLY A 65 -5.48 -6.49 -33.73
N GLU A 66 -5.82 -5.43 -32.99
CA GLU A 66 -4.83 -4.46 -32.51
C GLU A 66 -3.91 -5.08 -31.44
N SER A 67 -2.67 -4.62 -31.37
CA SER A 67 -1.75 -5.00 -30.29
C SER A 67 -2.16 -4.32 -29.00
N LEU A 68 -2.53 -5.12 -27.99
CA LEU A 68 -2.99 -4.65 -26.69
C LEU A 68 -1.90 -4.80 -25.63
N GLY A 69 -1.92 -3.89 -24.65
CA GLY A 69 -1.01 -3.94 -23.52
C GLY A 69 -1.26 -5.13 -22.56
N PRO A 70 -0.34 -5.40 -21.65
CA PRO A 70 -0.39 -6.59 -20.77
C PRO A 70 -1.56 -6.58 -19.77
N LEU A 71 -2.15 -5.43 -19.48
CA LEU A 71 -3.27 -5.29 -18.56
C LEU A 71 -4.62 -5.02 -19.28
N ALA A 72 -4.68 -5.25 -20.61
CA ALA A 72 -5.82 -4.86 -21.42
C ALA A 72 -7.15 -5.51 -20.99
N GLY A 73 -8.06 -4.69 -20.51
CA GLY A 73 -9.40 -5.09 -20.06
C GLY A 73 -9.48 -5.52 -18.60
N LEU A 74 -8.39 -5.45 -17.84
CA LEU A 74 -8.38 -5.86 -16.44
C LEU A 74 -8.89 -4.74 -15.50
N PRO A 75 -9.86 -5.02 -14.61
CA PRO A 75 -10.42 -4.06 -13.67
C PRO A 75 -9.47 -3.75 -12.52
N LEU A 76 -9.04 -2.50 -12.41
CA LEU A 76 -8.10 -2.01 -11.42
C LEU A 76 -8.71 -0.88 -10.57
N ALA A 77 -8.29 -0.79 -9.30
CA ALA A 77 -8.65 0.30 -8.42
C ALA A 77 -7.41 1.12 -8.00
N ILE A 78 -7.60 2.41 -7.73
CA ILE A 78 -6.51 3.34 -7.47
C ILE A 78 -6.77 4.09 -6.17
N LYS A 79 -5.81 4.08 -5.24
CA LYS A 79 -5.89 4.86 -4.00
C LYS A 79 -6.16 6.34 -4.30
N ASP A 80 -7.07 6.94 -3.56
CA ASP A 80 -7.57 8.28 -3.86
C ASP A 80 -6.61 9.43 -3.52
N ASN A 81 -5.34 9.13 -3.31
CA ASN A 81 -4.24 10.10 -3.27
C ASN A 81 -3.36 10.11 -4.54
N LEU A 82 -3.70 9.31 -5.54
CA LEU A 82 -3.04 9.28 -6.84
C LEU A 82 -3.87 10.06 -7.86
N CYS A 83 -3.33 11.15 -8.39
CA CYS A 83 -4.00 11.99 -9.38
C CYS A 83 -4.38 11.17 -10.61
N THR A 84 -5.68 11.17 -10.92
CA THR A 84 -6.27 10.50 -12.07
C THR A 84 -7.02 11.52 -12.89
N LYS A 85 -6.58 11.79 -14.12
CA LYS A 85 -7.11 12.86 -14.97
C LYS A 85 -8.62 12.72 -15.19
N GLY A 86 -9.35 13.80 -14.89
CA GLY A 86 -10.78 13.85 -15.08
C GLY A 86 -11.59 12.94 -14.12
N VAL A 87 -10.95 12.44 -13.05
CA VAL A 87 -11.61 11.70 -11.98
C VAL A 87 -11.28 12.36 -10.65
N ARG A 88 -12.27 12.58 -9.83
CA ARG A 88 -12.12 13.21 -8.52
C ARG A 88 -11.01 12.50 -7.71
N THR A 89 -10.17 13.30 -7.05
CA THR A 89 -9.03 12.81 -6.23
C THR A 89 -8.95 13.64 -4.97
N THR A 90 -9.42 13.09 -3.86
CA THR A 90 -9.73 13.84 -2.64
C THR A 90 -8.73 13.64 -1.52
N CYS A 91 -7.87 12.62 -1.58
CA CYS A 91 -7.06 12.16 -0.44
C CYS A 91 -7.89 11.83 0.80
N SER A 92 -9.16 11.45 0.62
CA SER A 92 -10.16 11.22 1.68
C SER A 92 -10.30 12.41 2.63
N SER A 93 -10.12 13.65 2.13
CA SER A 93 -10.15 14.90 2.86
C SER A 93 -11.19 15.87 2.29
N ARG A 94 -11.83 16.64 3.17
CA ARG A 94 -12.65 17.80 2.77
C ARG A 94 -11.83 18.85 2.04
N MET A 95 -10.53 18.94 2.36
CA MET A 95 -9.61 19.87 1.72
C MET A 95 -9.59 19.74 0.20
N LEU A 96 -9.70 18.52 -0.33
CA LEU A 96 -9.68 18.22 -1.77
C LEU A 96 -10.99 17.61 -2.29
N GLU A 97 -12.08 17.71 -1.54
CA GLU A 97 -13.36 17.04 -1.84
C GLU A 97 -13.85 17.27 -3.28
N GLN A 98 -13.62 18.44 -3.86
CA GLN A 98 -14.07 18.82 -5.20
C GLN A 98 -12.92 18.80 -6.24
N PHE A 99 -11.73 18.35 -5.85
CA PHE A 99 -10.58 18.42 -6.76
C PHE A 99 -10.62 17.34 -7.83
N VAL A 100 -10.61 17.77 -9.09
CA VAL A 100 -10.48 16.91 -10.26
C VAL A 100 -9.16 17.25 -10.96
N PRO A 101 -8.16 16.35 -10.92
CA PRO A 101 -6.86 16.60 -11.54
C PRO A 101 -6.96 16.81 -13.06
N PRO A 102 -6.26 17.80 -13.61
CA PRO A 102 -6.15 17.99 -15.07
C PRO A 102 -5.07 17.11 -15.71
N TYR A 103 -4.36 16.30 -14.92
CA TYR A 103 -3.24 15.45 -15.35
C TYR A 103 -3.28 14.08 -14.69
N GLU A 104 -2.60 13.11 -15.29
CA GLU A 104 -2.38 11.77 -14.71
C GLU A 104 -1.16 11.76 -13.79
N SER A 105 -1.19 10.92 -12.77
CA SER A 105 0.04 10.46 -12.14
C SER A 105 0.81 9.54 -13.10
N THR A 106 2.13 9.45 -12.95
CA THR A 106 2.93 8.55 -13.80
C THR A 106 2.45 7.11 -13.74
N VAL A 107 2.08 6.64 -12.55
CA VAL A 107 1.63 5.26 -12.37
C VAL A 107 0.28 5.01 -13.04
N THR A 108 -0.67 5.94 -12.95
CA THR A 108 -1.97 5.80 -13.63
C THR A 108 -1.81 5.91 -15.14
N GLU A 109 -0.98 6.84 -15.64
CA GLU A 109 -0.65 6.94 -17.05
C GLU A 109 -0.12 5.62 -17.61
N ARG A 110 0.84 4.99 -16.92
CA ARG A 110 1.42 3.69 -17.32
C ARG A 110 0.40 2.55 -17.28
N LEU A 111 -0.47 2.51 -16.26
CA LEU A 111 -1.52 1.49 -16.18
C LEU A 111 -2.52 1.61 -17.35
N TRP A 112 -2.92 2.84 -17.73
CA TRP A 112 -3.85 3.05 -18.84
C TRP A 112 -3.18 2.76 -20.19
N GLN A 113 -1.90 3.09 -20.37
CA GLN A 113 -1.12 2.70 -21.55
C GLN A 113 -0.98 1.18 -21.66
N ALA A 114 -0.93 0.45 -20.55
CA ALA A 114 -0.94 -1.00 -20.50
C ALA A 114 -2.35 -1.62 -20.70
N GLY A 115 -3.40 -0.79 -20.84
CA GLY A 115 -4.78 -1.22 -21.09
C GLY A 115 -5.61 -1.54 -19.86
N GLY A 116 -5.16 -1.16 -18.64
CA GLY A 116 -5.92 -1.32 -17.42
C GLY A 116 -7.22 -0.50 -17.41
N VAL A 117 -8.26 -1.00 -16.76
CA VAL A 117 -9.57 -0.34 -16.65
C VAL A 117 -9.83 0.12 -15.23
N LEU A 118 -10.06 1.42 -15.04
CA LEU A 118 -10.34 2.00 -13.72
C LEU A 118 -11.78 1.70 -13.30
N VAL A 119 -11.97 0.96 -12.19
CA VAL A 119 -13.29 0.74 -11.60
C VAL A 119 -13.64 1.73 -10.49
N GLY A 120 -12.63 2.39 -9.89
CA GLY A 120 -12.86 3.42 -8.88
C GLY A 120 -11.62 3.88 -8.13
N LYS A 121 -11.83 4.90 -7.30
CA LYS A 121 -10.85 5.49 -6.39
C LYS A 121 -11.11 4.96 -4.98
N THR A 122 -10.11 4.31 -4.38
CA THR A 122 -10.26 3.64 -3.09
C THR A 122 -10.04 4.58 -1.90
N ASN A 123 -10.81 4.36 -0.85
CA ASN A 123 -10.76 5.10 0.40
C ASN A 123 -9.43 4.90 1.14
N LEU A 124 -9.05 5.89 1.96
CA LEU A 124 -7.78 5.89 2.69
C LEU A 124 -7.91 6.71 3.98
N ASP A 125 -6.94 6.59 4.88
CA ASP A 125 -6.77 7.60 5.94
C ASP A 125 -6.44 8.95 5.32
N GLU A 126 -7.00 10.01 5.85
CA GLU A 126 -6.88 11.37 5.31
C GLU A 126 -5.42 11.75 5.02
N PHE A 127 -5.11 12.17 3.79
CA PHE A 127 -3.75 12.46 3.29
C PHE A 127 -2.72 11.36 3.55
N ALA A 128 -3.16 10.11 3.60
CA ALA A 128 -2.34 8.94 3.92
C ALA A 128 -1.77 8.95 5.36
N MET A 129 -2.40 9.67 6.29
CA MET A 129 -1.99 9.83 7.69
C MET A 129 -2.88 9.02 8.63
N GLY A 130 -2.54 7.76 8.82
CA GLY A 130 -3.26 6.82 9.69
C GLY A 130 -2.85 5.39 9.44
N GLY A 131 -3.43 4.46 10.19
CA GLY A 131 -3.15 3.02 10.13
C GLY A 131 -4.41 2.15 10.15
N SER A 132 -5.61 2.74 9.94
CA SER A 132 -6.89 2.02 10.08
C SER A 132 -7.94 2.36 9.03
N THR A 133 -7.75 3.43 8.26
CA THR A 133 -8.73 4.01 7.31
C THR A 133 -10.02 4.50 8.02
N GLU A 134 -9.89 4.92 9.28
CA GLU A 134 -10.99 5.51 10.06
C GLU A 134 -11.02 7.03 9.96
N THR A 135 -9.92 7.68 9.54
CA THR A 135 -9.80 9.15 9.50
C THR A 135 -10.35 9.77 8.21
N SER A 136 -10.90 8.98 7.31
CA SER A 136 -11.50 9.46 6.06
C SER A 136 -12.69 10.38 6.30
N ALA A 137 -12.72 11.51 5.60
CA ALA A 137 -13.88 12.42 5.59
C ALA A 137 -15.15 11.79 4.96
N PHE A 138 -15.01 10.67 4.24
CA PHE A 138 -16.11 9.94 3.58
C PHE A 138 -16.55 8.69 4.36
N GLY A 139 -16.14 8.57 5.64
CA GLY A 139 -16.44 7.44 6.51
C GLY A 139 -15.38 6.35 6.50
N ALA A 140 -15.39 5.52 7.53
CA ALA A 140 -14.42 4.46 7.74
C ALA A 140 -14.62 3.29 6.76
N THR A 141 -13.54 2.70 6.29
CA THR A 141 -13.57 1.43 5.57
C THR A 141 -13.59 0.26 6.55
N GLN A 142 -14.33 -0.80 6.24
CA GLN A 142 -14.44 -2.00 7.06
C GLN A 142 -13.62 -3.16 6.47
N ASN A 143 -13.22 -4.10 7.35
CA ASN A 143 -12.46 -5.28 6.92
C ASN A 143 -13.38 -6.33 6.28
N PRO A 144 -13.07 -6.84 5.07
CA PRO A 144 -13.89 -7.84 4.38
C PRO A 144 -14.02 -9.18 5.12
N TRP A 145 -13.09 -9.52 6.01
CA TRP A 145 -13.15 -10.74 6.82
C TRP A 145 -14.09 -10.62 8.01
N ASN A 146 -14.15 -9.42 8.60
CA ASN A 146 -15.05 -9.10 9.71
C ASN A 146 -15.27 -7.59 9.77
N THR A 147 -16.47 -7.14 9.42
CA THR A 147 -16.83 -5.73 9.34
C THR A 147 -16.80 -4.97 10.67
N ALA A 148 -16.65 -5.66 11.81
CA ALA A 148 -16.39 -5.01 13.09
C ALA A 148 -14.91 -4.62 13.30
N HIS A 149 -14.04 -4.93 12.32
CA HIS A 149 -12.59 -4.69 12.39
C HIS A 149 -12.15 -3.73 11.28
N VAL A 150 -11.02 -3.08 11.50
CA VAL A 150 -10.41 -2.18 10.51
C VAL A 150 -9.71 -2.96 9.39
N PRO A 151 -9.66 -2.45 8.16
CA PRO A 151 -8.91 -3.06 7.05
C PRO A 151 -7.40 -2.78 7.14
N GLY A 152 -6.99 -2.00 8.14
CA GLY A 152 -5.67 -1.35 8.16
C GLY A 152 -5.65 -0.04 7.37
N GLY A 153 -4.50 0.56 7.29
CA GLY A 153 -4.30 1.85 6.63
C GLY A 153 -2.80 2.20 6.38
N SER A 154 -2.59 3.29 5.70
CA SER A 154 -3.61 4.20 5.14
C SER A 154 -4.26 3.72 3.84
N SER A 155 -3.84 2.63 3.18
CA SER A 155 -4.43 2.11 1.94
C SER A 155 -5.49 1.03 2.22
N GLY A 156 -6.32 1.19 3.25
CA GLY A 156 -7.29 0.17 3.67
C GLY A 156 -8.34 -0.12 2.62
N GLY A 157 -8.87 0.89 1.93
CA GLY A 157 -9.80 0.71 0.82
C GLY A 157 -9.19 -0.10 -0.34
N SER A 158 -7.91 0.13 -0.67
CA SER A 158 -7.20 -0.64 -1.71
C SER A 158 -7.07 -2.12 -1.36
N ALA A 159 -6.67 -2.43 -0.11
CA ALA A 159 -6.55 -3.80 0.37
C ALA A 159 -7.93 -4.49 0.47
N ALA A 160 -8.94 -3.78 1.00
CA ALA A 160 -10.30 -4.29 1.15
C ALA A 160 -10.95 -4.58 -0.22
N ALA A 161 -10.77 -3.71 -1.21
CA ALA A 161 -11.31 -3.89 -2.56
C ALA A 161 -10.76 -5.14 -3.25
N VAL A 162 -9.45 -5.41 -3.13
CA VAL A 162 -8.81 -6.63 -3.66
C VAL A 162 -9.30 -7.86 -2.90
N ALA A 163 -9.34 -7.79 -1.56
CA ALA A 163 -9.79 -8.91 -0.74
C ALA A 163 -11.25 -9.31 -1.02
N ALA A 164 -12.13 -8.32 -1.22
CA ALA A 164 -13.53 -8.52 -1.56
C ALA A 164 -13.76 -8.94 -3.03
N GLY A 165 -12.74 -8.84 -3.89
CA GLY A 165 -12.89 -9.09 -5.33
C GLY A 165 -13.62 -8.01 -6.10
N SER A 166 -13.74 -6.80 -5.54
CA SER A 166 -14.31 -5.63 -6.20
C SER A 166 -13.42 -5.10 -7.34
N CYS A 167 -12.17 -5.42 -7.31
CA CYS A 167 -11.20 -5.26 -8.40
C CYS A 167 -10.21 -6.42 -8.40
N LEU A 168 -9.52 -6.62 -9.51
CA LEU A 168 -8.51 -7.66 -9.62
C LEU A 168 -7.24 -7.30 -8.86
N ALA A 169 -6.86 -6.03 -8.95
CA ALA A 169 -5.70 -5.48 -8.26
C ALA A 169 -5.87 -3.99 -8.01
N SER A 170 -5.06 -3.43 -7.14
CA SER A 170 -5.10 -1.99 -6.83
C SER A 170 -3.71 -1.40 -6.60
N LEU A 171 -3.63 -0.06 -6.70
CA LEU A 171 -2.46 0.66 -6.23
C LEU A 171 -2.73 1.33 -4.88
N GLY A 172 -1.70 1.35 -4.04
CA GLY A 172 -1.65 2.11 -2.80
C GLY A 172 -0.40 2.97 -2.70
N SER A 173 -0.22 3.58 -1.53
CA SER A 173 1.00 4.29 -1.16
C SER A 173 1.44 3.86 0.23
N ASP A 174 2.76 3.80 0.47
CA ASP A 174 3.38 3.33 1.70
C ASP A 174 4.44 4.33 2.15
N THR A 175 4.19 4.96 3.28
CA THR A 175 5.09 5.95 3.90
C THR A 175 5.72 5.39 5.19
N GLY A 176 4.97 4.55 5.91
CA GLY A 176 5.41 3.88 7.14
C GLY A 176 4.94 2.43 7.26
N GLY A 177 4.20 1.92 6.27
CA GLY A 177 3.59 0.59 6.31
C GLY A 177 2.28 0.52 5.55
N SER A 178 1.84 1.63 4.97
CA SER A 178 0.47 1.82 4.47
C SER A 178 0.09 1.01 3.21
N ILE A 179 0.94 0.12 2.73
CA ILE A 179 0.62 -0.98 1.81
C ILE A 179 0.69 -2.30 2.57
N ARG A 180 1.79 -2.57 3.26
CA ARG A 180 2.10 -3.87 3.86
C ARG A 180 1.18 -4.21 5.02
N GLN A 181 0.91 -3.25 5.91
CA GLN A 181 0.04 -3.45 7.07
C GLN A 181 -1.41 -3.75 6.63
N PRO A 182 -2.09 -2.94 5.78
CA PRO A 182 -3.43 -3.29 5.32
C PRO A 182 -3.46 -4.56 4.44
N ALA A 183 -2.39 -4.90 3.72
CA ALA A 183 -2.28 -6.19 3.04
C ALA A 183 -2.32 -7.36 4.02
N SER A 184 -1.60 -7.27 5.14
CA SER A 184 -1.65 -8.25 6.24
C SER A 184 -3.07 -8.37 6.82
N PHE A 185 -3.71 -7.26 7.16
CA PHE A 185 -5.02 -7.24 7.80
C PHE A 185 -6.16 -7.72 6.88
N CYS A 186 -6.03 -7.52 5.58
CA CYS A 186 -7.00 -7.98 4.59
C CYS A 186 -6.64 -9.32 3.92
N GLY A 187 -5.50 -9.92 4.28
CA GLY A 187 -5.08 -11.22 3.74
C GLY A 187 -4.84 -11.18 2.24
N VAL A 188 -4.20 -10.14 1.71
CA VAL A 188 -3.77 -9.97 0.32
C VAL A 188 -2.27 -9.77 0.25
N VAL A 189 -1.70 -9.81 -0.95
CA VAL A 189 -0.30 -9.48 -1.18
C VAL A 189 -0.15 -7.99 -1.41
N GLY A 190 0.78 -7.34 -0.70
CA GLY A 190 1.09 -5.92 -0.87
C GLY A 190 2.59 -5.65 -0.91
N LEU A 191 3.07 -4.99 -1.95
CA LEU A 191 4.49 -4.69 -2.15
C LEU A 191 4.77 -3.19 -2.06
N LYS A 192 5.70 -2.84 -1.18
CA LYS A 192 6.40 -1.56 -1.21
C LYS A 192 7.74 -1.74 -1.93
N PRO A 193 7.93 -1.19 -3.13
CA PRO A 193 9.23 -1.28 -3.82
C PRO A 193 10.32 -0.43 -3.14
N THR A 194 11.54 -0.55 -3.61
CA THR A 194 12.65 0.34 -3.25
C THR A 194 12.23 1.80 -3.44
N TYR A 195 12.58 2.68 -2.50
CA TYR A 195 12.32 4.11 -2.63
C TYR A 195 12.92 4.65 -3.93
N GLY A 196 12.09 5.29 -4.76
CA GLY A 196 12.47 5.80 -6.06
C GLY A 196 12.41 4.79 -7.23
N ARG A 197 12.08 3.51 -6.99
CA ARG A 197 11.84 2.53 -8.09
C ARG A 197 10.63 2.90 -8.93
N VAL A 198 9.62 3.51 -8.31
CA VAL A 198 8.37 3.97 -8.93
C VAL A 198 8.24 5.47 -8.71
N SER A 199 7.90 6.21 -9.77
CA SER A 199 7.71 7.65 -9.71
C SER A 199 6.61 8.07 -8.75
N ARG A 200 6.85 9.16 -8.02
CA ARG A 200 5.89 9.84 -7.14
C ARG A 200 5.17 11.01 -7.83
N TRP A 201 5.43 11.26 -9.12
CA TRP A 201 4.71 12.29 -9.85
C TRP A 201 3.21 12.02 -9.85
N GLY A 202 2.44 12.99 -9.37
CA GLY A 202 0.98 12.86 -9.23
C GLY A 202 0.51 12.09 -7.99
N LEU A 203 1.42 11.60 -7.13
CA LEU A 203 1.10 11.21 -5.77
C LEU A 203 1.00 12.46 -4.91
N VAL A 204 -0.13 12.68 -4.24
CA VAL A 204 -0.28 13.76 -3.27
C VAL A 204 0.62 13.48 -2.07
N ALA A 205 1.58 14.38 -1.83
CA ALA A 205 2.67 14.14 -0.90
C ALA A 205 2.21 14.16 0.56
N PHE A 206 2.57 13.10 1.30
CA PHE A 206 2.61 13.10 2.77
C PHE A 206 4.04 13.42 3.25
N ALA A 207 5.00 12.51 3.08
CA ALA A 207 6.38 12.67 3.49
C ALA A 207 7.31 12.34 2.33
N SER A 208 7.88 13.37 1.69
CA SER A 208 8.55 13.27 0.40
C SER A 208 9.76 12.33 0.39
N SER A 209 10.43 12.14 1.53
CA SER A 209 11.58 11.23 1.65
C SER A 209 11.22 9.79 1.97
N LEU A 210 9.92 9.48 2.10
CA LEU A 210 9.41 8.16 2.54
C LEU A 210 8.33 7.60 1.62
N ASP A 211 7.46 8.45 1.06
CA ASP A 211 6.34 8.04 0.23
C ASP A 211 6.75 7.16 -0.95
N GLN A 212 6.08 6.02 -1.13
CA GLN A 212 6.30 5.13 -2.26
C GLN A 212 4.97 4.53 -2.73
N VAL A 213 4.74 4.49 -4.04
CA VAL A 213 3.60 3.80 -4.65
C VAL A 213 3.93 2.33 -4.84
N GLY A 214 2.94 1.46 -4.61
CA GLY A 214 3.09 0.03 -4.85
C GLY A 214 1.75 -0.69 -5.00
N PRO A 215 1.78 -1.94 -5.53
CA PRO A 215 0.60 -2.71 -5.85
C PRO A 215 0.09 -3.57 -4.69
N PHE A 216 -1.23 -3.83 -4.74
CA PHE A 216 -1.92 -4.92 -4.05
C PHE A 216 -2.53 -5.88 -5.06
N ALA A 217 -2.43 -7.17 -4.81
CA ALA A 217 -3.11 -8.19 -5.62
C ALA A 217 -3.41 -9.45 -4.82
N GLY A 218 -4.06 -10.41 -5.47
CA GLY A 218 -4.36 -11.72 -4.90
C GLY A 218 -3.17 -12.67 -4.84
N SER A 219 -2.09 -12.40 -5.61
CA SER A 219 -0.90 -13.24 -5.70
C SER A 219 0.38 -12.44 -5.87
N VAL A 220 1.51 -13.05 -5.54
CA VAL A 220 2.85 -12.45 -5.73
C VAL A 220 3.14 -12.25 -7.22
N ALA A 221 2.71 -13.17 -8.08
CA ALA A 221 2.89 -13.06 -9.54
C ALA A 221 2.16 -11.82 -10.09
N ASP A 222 0.93 -11.57 -9.65
CA ASP A 222 0.15 -10.39 -10.07
C ASP A 222 0.78 -9.09 -9.59
N VAL A 223 1.33 -9.08 -8.37
CA VAL A 223 2.09 -7.93 -7.83
C VAL A 223 3.34 -7.67 -8.66
N ALA A 224 4.05 -8.71 -9.10
CA ALA A 224 5.21 -8.58 -9.98
C ALA A 224 4.85 -7.99 -11.34
N GLU A 225 3.74 -8.43 -11.94
CA GLU A 225 3.24 -7.88 -13.22
C GLU A 225 2.85 -6.39 -13.09
N LEU A 226 2.17 -6.02 -12.01
CA LEU A 226 1.82 -4.61 -11.79
C LEU A 226 3.07 -3.76 -11.55
N LEU A 227 4.03 -4.26 -10.77
CA LEU A 227 5.31 -3.57 -10.57
C LEU A 227 6.04 -3.39 -11.90
N GLN A 228 6.03 -4.39 -12.78
CA GLN A 228 6.64 -4.31 -14.12
C GLN A 228 6.10 -3.14 -14.93
N VAL A 229 4.79 -2.87 -14.82
CA VAL A 229 4.14 -1.77 -15.55
C VAL A 229 4.45 -0.41 -14.93
N ILE A 230 4.44 -0.29 -13.59
CA ILE A 230 4.55 1.02 -12.94
C ILE A 230 5.99 1.45 -12.64
N ALA A 231 6.97 0.52 -12.61
CA ALA A 231 8.37 0.82 -12.32
C ALA A 231 9.08 1.53 -13.48
N GLY A 232 10.17 2.23 -13.14
CA GLY A 232 11.09 2.82 -14.12
C GLY A 232 11.22 4.33 -14.01
N PRO A 233 12.21 4.91 -14.68
CA PRO A 233 12.59 6.31 -14.56
C PRO A 233 11.47 7.25 -15.01
N ASP A 234 11.41 8.42 -14.38
CA ASP A 234 10.50 9.50 -14.72
C ASP A 234 11.20 10.85 -14.46
N PRO A 235 11.47 11.65 -15.50
CA PRO A 235 12.14 12.94 -15.36
C PRO A 235 11.31 13.99 -14.59
N ARG A 236 10.00 13.73 -14.37
CA ARG A 236 9.11 14.61 -13.59
C ARG A 236 9.28 14.44 -12.08
N ASP A 237 9.92 13.35 -11.62
CA ASP A 237 10.22 13.10 -10.21
C ASP A 237 11.74 12.98 -10.01
N SER A 238 12.35 13.99 -9.42
CA SER A 238 13.80 14.04 -9.15
C SER A 238 14.29 12.96 -8.16
N THR A 239 13.39 12.29 -7.45
CA THR A 239 13.72 11.17 -6.55
C THR A 239 13.56 9.81 -7.22
N CYS A 240 12.99 9.75 -8.41
CA CYS A 240 12.88 8.52 -9.18
C CYS A 240 14.26 8.11 -9.70
N LEU A 241 14.61 6.84 -9.48
CA LEU A 241 15.92 6.31 -9.84
C LEU A 241 16.00 6.07 -11.36
N ASP A 242 17.07 6.56 -11.97
CA ASP A 242 17.39 6.27 -13.39
C ASP A 242 18.17 4.95 -13.48
N VAL A 243 17.45 3.85 -13.27
CA VAL A 243 17.99 2.48 -13.32
C VAL A 243 17.09 1.59 -14.15
N ALA A 244 17.68 0.60 -14.82
CA ALA A 244 16.95 -0.36 -15.61
C ALA A 244 15.90 -1.10 -14.77
N VAL A 245 14.75 -1.37 -15.36
CA VAL A 245 13.71 -2.22 -14.79
C VAL A 245 14.01 -3.66 -15.18
N PRO A 246 14.31 -4.56 -14.21
CA PRO A 246 14.49 -5.97 -14.53
C PRO A 246 13.13 -6.62 -14.88
N ASP A 247 13.16 -7.79 -15.46
CA ASP A 247 11.96 -8.63 -15.55
C ASP A 247 11.66 -9.23 -14.17
N PHE A 248 10.65 -8.70 -13.49
CA PHE A 248 10.25 -9.15 -12.17
C PHE A 248 9.61 -10.54 -12.16
N SER A 249 9.20 -11.05 -13.31
CA SER A 249 8.60 -12.39 -13.44
C SER A 249 9.62 -13.51 -13.71
N ALA A 250 10.78 -13.18 -14.26
CA ALA A 250 11.76 -14.17 -14.75
C ALA A 250 12.27 -15.14 -13.69
N GLY A 251 12.38 -14.69 -12.43
CA GLY A 251 12.89 -15.47 -11.31
C GLY A 251 11.85 -16.19 -10.46
N LEU A 252 10.55 -15.95 -10.64
CA LEU A 252 9.49 -16.38 -9.72
C LEU A 252 9.49 -17.90 -9.48
N ASN A 253 9.68 -18.68 -10.53
CA ASN A 253 9.65 -20.15 -10.48
C ASN A 253 11.01 -20.79 -10.17
N GLN A 254 12.05 -19.98 -9.93
CA GLN A 254 13.37 -20.53 -9.58
C GLN A 254 13.37 -20.99 -8.11
N PRO A 255 13.98 -22.17 -7.82
CA PRO A 255 14.11 -22.66 -6.45
C PRO A 255 14.86 -21.67 -5.54
N ILE A 256 14.47 -21.64 -4.27
CA ILE A 256 15.14 -20.82 -3.24
C ILE A 256 16.19 -21.60 -2.44
N LYS A 257 16.54 -22.80 -2.89
CA LYS A 257 17.53 -23.65 -2.21
C LYS A 257 18.88 -22.95 -2.07
N GLY A 258 19.39 -22.87 -0.83
CA GLY A 258 20.65 -22.26 -0.48
C GLY A 258 20.59 -20.73 -0.33
N LEU A 259 19.43 -20.08 -0.57
CA LEU A 259 19.24 -18.67 -0.20
C LEU A 259 19.16 -18.54 1.31
N LYS A 260 19.75 -17.49 1.85
CA LYS A 260 19.78 -17.21 3.28
C LYS A 260 18.67 -16.24 3.64
N VAL A 261 17.77 -16.66 4.54
CA VAL A 261 16.69 -15.84 5.07
C VAL A 261 17.02 -15.43 6.50
N GLY A 262 17.26 -14.14 6.69
CA GLY A 262 17.60 -13.55 7.99
C GLY A 262 16.36 -13.30 8.84
N VAL A 263 16.26 -13.93 9.99
CA VAL A 263 15.20 -13.70 10.98
C VAL A 263 15.66 -12.59 11.92
N ILE A 264 15.01 -11.41 11.88
CA ILE A 264 15.38 -10.27 12.74
C ILE A 264 14.87 -10.52 14.15
N LYS A 265 15.77 -10.83 15.09
CA LYS A 265 15.42 -11.21 16.46
C LYS A 265 14.61 -10.12 17.20
N GLU A 266 14.96 -8.86 17.04
CA GLU A 266 14.29 -7.72 17.69
C GLU A 266 12.79 -7.64 17.34
N CYS A 267 12.39 -8.13 16.17
CA CYS A 267 10.99 -8.16 15.74
C CYS A 267 10.19 -9.27 16.45
N PHE A 268 10.84 -10.39 16.79
CA PHE A 268 10.20 -11.52 17.48
C PHE A 268 10.21 -11.38 19.01
N ASP A 269 11.03 -10.46 19.53
CA ASP A 269 11.10 -10.09 20.95
C ASP A 269 10.41 -8.74 21.23
N ALA A 270 9.72 -8.17 20.23
CA ALA A 270 9.04 -6.89 20.36
C ALA A 270 7.92 -6.96 21.40
N GLU A 271 7.88 -5.96 22.29
CA GLU A 271 6.79 -5.81 23.25
C GLU A 271 5.45 -5.60 22.51
N GLY A 272 4.40 -6.34 22.91
CA GLY A 272 3.10 -6.26 22.27
C GLY A 272 2.94 -7.12 21.01
N LEU A 273 3.94 -7.93 20.63
CA LEU A 273 3.78 -8.91 19.56
C LEU A 273 2.83 -10.04 20.00
N ASP A 274 1.71 -10.18 19.27
CA ASP A 274 0.71 -11.23 19.51
C ASP A 274 1.32 -12.63 19.32
N ALA A 275 1.02 -13.52 20.24
CA ALA A 275 1.54 -14.90 20.23
C ALA A 275 1.08 -15.69 18.98
N GLU A 276 -0.15 -15.47 18.49
CA GLU A 276 -0.66 -16.12 17.28
C GLU A 276 0.08 -15.61 16.03
N VAL A 277 0.38 -14.30 15.99
CA VAL A 277 1.20 -13.70 14.91
C VAL A 277 2.60 -14.28 14.93
N LYS A 278 3.26 -14.29 16.09
CA LYS A 278 4.61 -14.87 16.27
C LYS A 278 4.64 -16.33 15.80
N ALA A 279 3.71 -17.16 16.28
CA ALA A 279 3.63 -18.56 15.92
C ALA A 279 3.40 -18.79 14.41
N SER A 280 2.50 -18.01 13.80
CA SER A 280 2.21 -18.11 12.37
C SER A 280 3.42 -17.79 11.50
N VAL A 281 4.17 -16.75 11.85
CA VAL A 281 5.39 -16.36 11.10
C VAL A 281 6.53 -17.36 11.32
N GLN A 282 6.64 -17.97 12.51
CA GLN A 282 7.61 -19.05 12.78
C GLN A 282 7.30 -20.31 11.94
N VAL A 283 6.02 -20.69 11.79
CA VAL A 283 5.61 -21.77 10.88
C VAL A 283 6.00 -21.46 9.45
N SER A 284 5.83 -20.21 9.02
CA SER A 284 6.20 -19.78 7.67
C SER A 284 7.72 -19.78 7.44
N ALA A 285 8.50 -19.43 8.47
CA ALA A 285 9.96 -19.56 8.43
C ALA A 285 10.39 -21.02 8.24
N ALA A 286 9.80 -21.95 9.01
CA ALA A 286 10.07 -23.39 8.84
C ALA A 286 9.66 -23.92 7.46
N GLN A 287 8.61 -23.34 6.85
CA GLN A 287 8.22 -23.70 5.48
C GLN A 287 9.25 -23.21 4.45
N LEU A 288 9.81 -22.01 4.59
CA LEU A 288 10.90 -21.52 3.75
C LEU A 288 12.15 -22.44 3.88
N GLU A 289 12.47 -22.90 5.10
CA GLU A 289 13.53 -23.88 5.34
C GLU A 289 13.24 -25.22 4.64
N ALA A 290 12.00 -25.71 4.69
CA ALA A 290 11.59 -26.93 3.99
C ALA A 290 11.69 -26.80 2.46
N LEU A 291 11.59 -25.59 1.90
CA LEU A 291 11.84 -25.27 0.49
C LEU A 291 13.34 -25.16 0.16
N GLY A 292 14.22 -25.36 1.14
CA GLY A 292 15.66 -25.39 1.00
C GLY A 292 16.39 -24.07 1.28
N ALA A 293 15.72 -23.07 1.79
CA ALA A 293 16.38 -21.86 2.27
C ALA A 293 17.12 -22.14 3.62
N GLU A 294 18.14 -21.35 3.90
CA GLU A 294 18.88 -21.39 5.17
C GLU A 294 18.38 -20.26 6.08
N LEU A 295 17.82 -20.60 7.26
CA LEU A 295 17.43 -19.60 8.25
C LEU A 295 18.63 -19.14 9.05
N VAL A 296 18.83 -17.84 9.15
CA VAL A 296 19.93 -17.19 9.89
C VAL A 296 19.35 -16.17 10.85
N GLU A 297 19.63 -16.27 12.14
CA GLU A 297 19.27 -15.21 13.08
C GLU A 297 20.17 -13.99 12.82
N VAL A 298 19.57 -12.81 12.67
CA VAL A 298 20.27 -11.52 12.48
C VAL A 298 19.77 -10.49 13.48
N SER A 299 20.61 -9.49 13.76
CA SER A 299 20.28 -8.40 14.67
C SER A 299 20.27 -7.06 13.93
N CYS A 300 19.20 -6.28 14.16
CA CYS A 300 19.07 -4.89 13.76
C CYS A 300 18.82 -4.05 15.03
N PRO A 301 19.84 -3.72 15.82
CA PRO A 301 19.69 -3.16 17.17
C PRO A 301 18.89 -1.85 17.24
N ARG A 302 18.85 -1.08 16.15
CA ARG A 302 18.11 0.18 16.05
C ARG A 302 16.70 0.04 15.46
N PHE A 303 16.23 -1.20 15.27
CA PHE A 303 14.91 -1.45 14.71
C PHE A 303 13.81 -0.76 15.52
N ASN A 304 13.88 -0.88 16.85
CA ASN A 304 12.89 -0.29 17.76
C ASN A 304 12.95 1.26 17.86
N ASP A 305 14.03 1.90 17.38
CA ASP A 305 14.11 3.36 17.28
C ASP A 305 13.29 3.93 16.12
N GLY A 306 12.73 3.06 15.27
CA GLY A 306 12.01 3.43 14.05
C GLY A 306 10.80 4.33 14.29
N ILE A 307 9.92 3.97 15.25
CA ILE A 307 8.70 4.74 15.59
C ILE A 307 9.05 6.19 15.95
N ALA A 308 9.93 6.38 16.92
CA ALA A 308 10.31 7.73 17.37
C ALA A 308 10.95 8.55 16.23
N THR A 309 11.80 7.90 15.42
CA THR A 309 12.45 8.54 14.26
C THR A 309 11.42 8.96 13.21
N TYR A 310 10.49 8.09 12.87
CA TYR A 310 9.46 8.34 11.87
C TYR A 310 8.51 9.47 12.29
N TYR A 311 8.03 9.46 13.54
CA TYR A 311 7.09 10.48 14.03
C TYR A 311 7.72 11.85 14.29
N VAL A 312 9.03 11.98 14.09
CA VAL A 312 9.68 13.29 13.93
C VAL A 312 9.82 13.65 12.43
N ILE A 313 10.30 12.74 11.59
CA ILE A 313 10.58 13.02 10.17
C ILE A 313 9.29 13.21 9.37
N ALA A 314 8.37 12.26 9.43
CA ALA A 314 7.17 12.28 8.59
C ALA A 314 6.24 13.48 8.90
N PRO A 315 5.91 13.83 10.16
CA PRO A 315 5.18 15.04 10.47
C PRO A 315 5.90 16.33 10.06
N SER A 316 7.23 16.38 10.18
CA SER A 316 8.02 17.52 9.71
C SER A 316 7.86 17.77 8.22
N GLU A 317 7.98 16.71 7.42
CA GLU A 317 7.78 16.78 5.98
C GLU A 317 6.31 17.06 5.62
N ALA A 318 5.34 16.48 6.35
CA ALA A 318 3.93 16.77 6.20
C ALA A 318 3.61 18.24 6.41
N SER A 319 4.15 18.84 7.48
CA SER A 319 3.91 20.26 7.77
C SER A 319 4.38 21.16 6.62
N ALA A 320 5.51 20.84 5.99
CA ALA A 320 6.01 21.54 4.81
C ALA A 320 5.17 21.26 3.56
N ASN A 321 4.85 19.99 3.29
CA ASN A 321 4.08 19.58 2.11
C ASN A 321 2.64 20.10 2.14
N LEU A 322 1.98 20.10 3.30
CA LEU A 322 0.60 20.55 3.43
C LEU A 322 0.47 22.07 3.67
N ALA A 323 1.57 22.81 3.75
CA ALA A 323 1.54 24.27 3.82
C ALA A 323 0.89 24.94 2.59
N ARG A 324 0.90 24.26 1.43
CA ARG A 324 0.31 24.72 0.18
C ARG A 324 -1.23 24.77 0.16
N TYR A 325 -1.89 24.08 1.08
CA TYR A 325 -3.35 24.09 1.21
C TYR A 325 -3.79 25.26 2.09
N ASP A 326 -3.87 26.43 1.50
CA ASP A 326 -4.13 27.72 2.16
C ASP A 326 -5.50 28.33 1.80
N GLY A 327 -6.28 27.64 0.96
CA GLY A 327 -7.58 28.12 0.46
C GLY A 327 -7.48 29.18 -0.64
N VAL A 328 -6.26 29.47 -1.18
CA VAL A 328 -6.07 30.52 -2.20
C VAL A 328 -6.14 29.95 -3.62
N LYS A 329 -5.33 28.93 -3.95
CA LYS A 329 -5.20 28.44 -5.32
C LYS A 329 -6.10 27.25 -5.63
N TYR A 330 -6.29 26.36 -4.68
CA TYR A 330 -7.08 25.12 -4.83
C TYR A 330 -7.46 24.58 -3.46
N GLY A 331 -8.38 23.63 -3.44
CA GLY A 331 -8.87 23.00 -2.24
C GLY A 331 -10.00 23.80 -1.57
N PHE A 332 -10.41 23.33 -0.41
CA PHE A 332 -11.45 23.94 0.39
C PHE A 332 -11.06 25.37 0.80
N ARG A 333 -12.01 26.29 0.67
CA ARG A 333 -11.88 27.68 1.09
C ARG A 333 -13.06 28.07 1.96
N ALA A 334 -12.76 28.54 3.18
CA ALA A 334 -13.76 29.08 4.09
C ALA A 334 -14.32 30.42 3.56
N GLU A 335 -15.63 30.55 3.61
CA GLU A 335 -16.36 31.76 3.21
C GLU A 335 -16.56 32.71 4.41
N ASP A 336 -17.01 33.92 4.14
CA ASP A 336 -17.37 34.95 5.14
C ASP A 336 -16.27 35.20 6.19
N THR A 337 -15.06 35.48 5.72
CA THR A 337 -13.89 35.77 6.57
C THR A 337 -13.47 37.24 6.48
N GLU A 338 -13.06 37.80 7.62
CA GLU A 338 -12.74 39.21 7.76
C GLU A 338 -11.37 39.60 7.16
N SER A 339 -10.49 38.61 6.95
CA SER A 339 -9.13 38.84 6.44
C SER A 339 -8.56 37.59 5.76
N LEU A 340 -7.49 37.77 4.97
CA LEU A 340 -6.74 36.66 4.37
C LEU A 340 -6.21 35.68 5.43
N ALA A 341 -5.71 36.21 6.56
CA ALA A 341 -5.22 35.37 7.64
C ALA A 341 -6.35 34.53 8.27
N ALA A 342 -7.51 35.14 8.51
CA ALA A 342 -8.69 34.42 9.01
C ALA A 342 -9.19 33.38 8.01
N MET A 343 -9.23 33.72 6.72
CA MET A 343 -9.62 32.79 5.64
C MET A 343 -8.67 31.58 5.59
N THR A 344 -7.36 31.79 5.60
CA THR A 344 -6.38 30.70 5.58
C THR A 344 -6.51 29.81 6.83
N ALA A 345 -6.59 30.43 8.02
CA ALA A 345 -6.71 29.68 9.28
C ALA A 345 -7.98 28.82 9.31
N ARG A 346 -9.14 29.39 8.95
CA ARG A 346 -10.41 28.67 8.90
C ARG A 346 -10.43 27.59 7.82
N SER A 347 -9.91 27.88 6.62
CA SER A 347 -9.83 26.87 5.54
C SER A 347 -9.05 25.64 5.99
N ARG A 348 -7.95 25.83 6.70
CA ARG A 348 -7.14 24.72 7.22
C ARG A 348 -7.81 23.99 8.39
N ALA A 349 -8.44 24.74 9.30
CA ALA A 349 -9.13 24.17 10.48
C ALA A 349 -10.37 23.34 10.09
N GLU A 350 -11.13 23.78 9.08
CA GLU A 350 -12.36 23.14 8.64
C GLU A 350 -12.11 22.06 7.56
N GLY A 351 -11.04 22.23 6.74
CA GLY A 351 -10.71 21.35 5.64
C GLY A 351 -9.88 20.13 6.03
N PHE A 352 -9.03 20.22 7.07
CA PHE A 352 -8.24 19.09 7.57
C PHE A 352 -8.89 18.42 8.78
N GLY A 353 -8.85 17.10 8.82
CA GLY A 353 -9.24 16.30 9.96
C GLY A 353 -8.23 16.37 11.13
N ALA A 354 -8.64 15.91 12.30
CA ALA A 354 -7.92 16.06 13.55
C ALA A 354 -6.50 15.43 13.52
N GLU A 355 -6.34 14.25 12.91
CA GLU A 355 -5.03 13.58 12.84
C GLU A 355 -4.05 14.34 11.94
N VAL A 356 -4.51 14.85 10.79
CA VAL A 356 -3.68 15.67 9.89
C VAL A 356 -3.26 16.96 10.58
N GLN A 357 -4.18 17.64 11.28
CA GLN A 357 -3.86 18.84 12.07
C GLN A 357 -2.81 18.54 13.14
N ARG A 358 -2.96 17.42 13.89
CA ARG A 358 -2.00 16.99 14.91
C ARG A 358 -0.60 16.80 14.31
N ARG A 359 -0.47 16.10 13.20
CA ARG A 359 0.83 15.87 12.55
C ARG A 359 1.44 17.15 12.00
N ILE A 360 0.64 18.04 11.43
CA ILE A 360 1.12 19.37 11.00
C ILE A 360 1.68 20.16 12.21
N LEU A 361 0.99 20.16 13.34
CA LEU A 361 1.46 20.85 14.55
C LEU A 361 2.75 20.24 15.11
N ILE A 362 2.84 18.92 15.22
CA ILE A 362 4.06 18.20 15.65
C ILE A 362 5.23 18.55 14.72
N GLY A 363 5.02 18.49 13.41
CA GLY A 363 6.05 18.80 12.42
C GLY A 363 6.50 20.26 12.46
N THR A 364 5.57 21.19 12.59
CA THR A 364 5.87 22.61 12.73
C THR A 364 6.70 22.88 13.99
N TYR A 365 6.37 22.23 15.10
CA TYR A 365 7.16 22.33 16.33
C TYR A 365 8.57 21.76 16.14
N ALA A 366 8.71 20.57 15.58
CA ALA A 366 9.99 19.92 15.36
C ALA A 366 10.93 20.69 14.42
N LEU A 367 10.36 21.48 13.50
CA LEU A 367 11.11 22.34 12.55
C LEU A 367 11.35 23.75 13.04
N SER A 368 10.77 24.16 14.19
CA SER A 368 10.88 25.54 14.68
C SER A 368 12.31 25.87 15.16
N ALA A 369 12.61 27.16 15.22
CA ALA A 369 13.92 27.66 15.62
C ALA A 369 14.30 27.15 17.03
N GLY A 370 15.52 26.64 17.17
CA GLY A 370 16.02 26.03 18.40
C GLY A 370 15.67 24.56 18.60
N TYR A 371 14.72 23.99 17.83
CA TYR A 371 14.29 22.60 17.95
C TYR A 371 14.71 21.73 16.76
N VAL A 372 14.92 22.30 15.58
CA VAL A 372 15.26 21.56 14.35
C VAL A 372 16.50 20.68 14.51
N ASP A 373 17.51 21.16 15.25
CA ASP A 373 18.75 20.40 15.50
C ASP A 373 18.52 19.28 16.51
N ALA A 374 17.74 19.52 17.54
CA ALA A 374 17.46 18.56 18.61
C ALA A 374 16.51 17.43 18.15
N TYR A 375 15.58 17.70 17.23
CA TYR A 375 14.60 16.74 16.77
C TYR A 375 14.88 16.27 15.35
N TYR A 376 14.69 17.12 14.34
CA TYR A 376 14.72 16.69 12.93
C TYR A 376 16.09 16.19 12.49
N LYS A 377 17.16 16.95 12.78
CA LYS A 377 18.52 16.51 12.42
C LYS A 377 18.94 15.24 13.17
N LYS A 378 18.57 15.14 14.45
CA LYS A 378 18.83 13.92 15.23
C LYS A 378 18.08 12.72 14.67
N ALA A 379 16.83 12.87 14.31
CA ALA A 379 16.05 11.81 13.67
C ALA A 379 16.68 11.36 12.34
N GLN A 380 17.18 12.29 11.50
CA GLN A 380 17.92 11.93 10.29
C GLN A 380 19.22 11.16 10.56
N GLN A 381 19.93 11.47 11.66
CA GLN A 381 21.09 10.71 12.10
C GLN A 381 20.71 9.29 12.53
N VAL A 382 19.62 9.13 13.31
CA VAL A 382 19.12 7.81 13.72
C VAL A 382 18.63 7.02 12.50
N ARG A 383 17.93 7.65 11.55
CA ARG A 383 17.57 7.03 10.25
C ARG A 383 18.78 6.42 9.56
N THR A 384 19.91 7.13 9.56
CA THR A 384 21.16 6.62 8.98
C THR A 384 21.69 5.39 9.73
N LEU A 385 21.55 5.35 11.06
CA LEU A 385 21.96 4.19 11.87
C LEU A 385 21.06 2.99 11.62
N ILE A 386 19.73 3.18 11.53
CA ILE A 386 18.77 2.13 11.16
C ILE A 386 19.13 1.53 9.80
N ARG A 387 19.44 2.36 8.80
CA ARG A 387 19.88 1.88 7.49
C ARG A 387 21.14 1.03 7.58
N ARG A 388 22.14 1.46 8.36
CA ARG A 388 23.39 0.72 8.55
C ARG A 388 23.19 -0.66 9.19
N ASP A 389 22.23 -0.82 10.09
CA ASP A 389 21.87 -2.12 10.66
C ASP A 389 21.38 -3.08 9.56
N PHE A 390 20.50 -2.61 8.68
CA PHE A 390 20.06 -3.39 7.52
C PHE A 390 21.19 -3.69 6.54
N ASP A 391 22.03 -2.68 6.21
CA ASP A 391 23.20 -2.88 5.33
C ASP A 391 24.14 -3.95 5.90
N ALA A 392 24.33 -3.98 7.23
CA ALA A 392 25.14 -5.01 7.90
C ALA A 392 24.48 -6.40 7.85
N ALA A 393 23.17 -6.49 8.08
CA ALA A 393 22.42 -7.75 7.99
C ALA A 393 22.51 -8.36 6.58
N PHE A 394 22.34 -7.56 5.53
CA PHE A 394 22.45 -7.98 4.14
C PHE A 394 23.85 -8.39 3.67
N GLN A 395 24.90 -8.23 4.50
CA GLN A 395 26.21 -8.85 4.20
C GLN A 395 26.20 -10.37 4.39
N SER A 396 25.24 -10.90 5.14
CA SER A 396 25.19 -12.31 5.52
C SER A 396 23.96 -13.07 5.01
N VAL A 397 22.93 -12.36 4.56
CA VAL A 397 21.64 -12.95 4.12
C VAL A 397 21.14 -12.30 2.83
N ASP A 398 20.26 -13.02 2.11
CA ASP A 398 19.69 -12.58 0.84
C ASP A 398 18.37 -11.82 1.03
N VAL A 399 17.55 -12.23 1.99
CA VAL A 399 16.23 -11.66 2.32
C VAL A 399 16.07 -11.67 3.84
N LEU A 400 15.33 -10.69 4.39
CA LEU A 400 14.99 -10.65 5.80
C LEU A 400 13.52 -11.02 6.01
N LEU A 401 13.21 -11.60 7.16
CA LEU A 401 11.87 -12.04 7.57
C LEU A 401 11.47 -11.40 8.89
N THR A 402 10.24 -10.86 8.94
CA THR A 402 9.59 -10.35 10.16
C THR A 402 8.09 -10.62 10.10
N PRO A 403 7.34 -10.50 11.19
CA PRO A 403 5.90 -10.25 11.09
C PRO A 403 5.65 -8.92 10.36
N THR A 404 4.51 -8.79 9.67
CA THR A 404 4.15 -7.51 9.01
C THR A 404 3.64 -6.49 10.03
N ALA A 405 2.79 -6.93 10.95
CA ALA A 405 2.22 -6.10 12.01
C ALA A 405 2.29 -6.88 13.34
N PRO A 406 2.30 -6.21 14.50
CA PRO A 406 2.38 -6.88 15.79
C PRO A 406 1.12 -7.65 16.16
N SER A 407 -0.03 -7.34 15.56
CA SER A 407 -1.32 -7.98 15.81
C SER A 407 -2.07 -8.25 14.51
N THR A 408 -3.18 -8.97 14.59
CA THR A 408 -4.20 -8.99 13.51
C THR A 408 -5.02 -7.71 13.52
N ALA A 409 -5.94 -7.55 12.56
CA ALA A 409 -6.84 -6.40 12.51
C ALA A 409 -7.56 -6.21 13.85
N PHE A 410 -7.49 -5.00 14.41
CA PHE A 410 -8.18 -4.63 15.64
C PHE A 410 -9.61 -4.14 15.35
N LYS A 411 -10.45 -4.07 16.39
CA LYS A 411 -11.84 -3.59 16.24
C LYS A 411 -11.87 -2.11 15.87
N ALA A 412 -12.82 -1.73 15.03
CA ALA A 412 -13.08 -0.33 14.72
C ALA A 412 -13.32 0.46 16.02
N GLY A 413 -12.71 1.64 16.12
CA GLY A 413 -12.76 2.52 17.30
C GLY A 413 -11.85 2.12 18.46
N ALA A 414 -11.13 0.99 18.40
CA ALA A 414 -10.32 0.50 19.52
C ALA A 414 -9.19 1.47 19.94
N HIS A 415 -8.69 2.27 19.01
CA HIS A 415 -7.59 3.21 19.25
C HIS A 415 -7.99 4.68 19.02
N ALA A 416 -9.29 4.99 19.02
CA ALA A 416 -9.79 6.35 18.76
C ALA A 416 -9.21 7.40 19.72
N ASP A 417 -9.05 7.04 21.00
CA ASP A 417 -8.56 7.90 22.06
C ASP A 417 -7.06 7.69 22.39
N ASP A 418 -6.40 6.75 21.71
CA ASP A 418 -4.98 6.41 21.91
C ASP A 418 -4.18 6.45 20.60
N PRO A 419 -3.70 7.64 20.18
CA PRO A 419 -2.87 7.76 18.98
C PRO A 419 -1.57 6.94 19.03
N LEU A 420 -1.01 6.72 20.23
CA LEU A 420 0.24 5.96 20.36
C LEU A 420 0.01 4.47 20.06
N ALA A 421 -1.07 3.88 20.55
CA ALA A 421 -1.45 2.52 20.22
C ALA A 421 -1.68 2.34 18.70
N MET A 422 -2.32 3.33 18.04
CA MET A 422 -2.45 3.33 16.58
C MET A 422 -1.08 3.36 15.89
N TYR A 423 -0.14 4.16 16.38
CA TYR A 423 1.20 4.28 15.79
C TYR A 423 2.02 2.99 15.93
N LEU A 424 1.82 2.24 17.01
CA LEU A 424 2.50 0.96 17.24
C LEU A 424 2.08 -0.14 16.26
N ALA A 425 0.93 -0.01 15.58
CA ALA A 425 0.52 -0.95 14.54
C ALA A 425 1.51 -1.02 13.37
N ASP A 426 2.30 0.05 13.14
CA ASP A 426 3.32 0.14 12.09
C ASP A 426 4.77 -0.10 12.59
N LEU A 427 4.92 -0.59 13.84
CA LEU A 427 6.24 -0.83 14.47
C LEU A 427 7.19 -1.62 13.58
N LEU A 428 6.68 -2.66 12.91
CA LEU A 428 7.49 -3.60 12.15
C LEU A 428 7.69 -3.21 10.68
N THR A 429 6.98 -2.19 10.20
CA THR A 429 7.07 -1.72 8.81
C THR A 429 7.88 -0.43 8.65
N ILE A 430 7.79 0.48 9.62
CA ILE A 430 8.43 1.80 9.60
C ILE A 430 9.95 1.77 9.37
N PRO A 431 10.75 0.90 10.04
CA PRO A 431 12.20 0.88 9.84
C PRO A 431 12.62 0.60 8.39
N VAL A 432 11.82 -0.19 7.68
CA VAL A 432 12.02 -0.50 6.26
C VAL A 432 11.83 0.74 5.36
N ASN A 433 10.85 1.60 5.67
CA ASN A 433 10.66 2.88 4.98
C ASN A 433 11.83 3.84 5.26
N LEU A 434 12.25 3.95 6.52
CA LEU A 434 13.39 4.78 6.91
C LEU A 434 14.68 4.37 6.19
N ALA A 435 14.87 3.07 5.98
CA ALA A 435 16.00 2.52 5.23
C ALA A 435 15.84 2.60 3.70
N GLY A 436 14.65 2.86 3.18
CA GLY A 436 14.37 2.94 1.74
C GLY A 436 14.32 1.58 1.02
N LEU A 437 14.19 0.47 1.76
CA LEU A 437 14.25 -0.90 1.27
C LEU A 437 12.92 -1.37 0.65
N PRO A 438 12.94 -2.30 -0.31
CA PRO A 438 11.73 -2.97 -0.78
C PRO A 438 11.26 -3.99 0.24
N ALA A 439 9.93 -4.15 0.39
CA ALA A 439 9.36 -5.21 1.22
C ALA A 439 7.95 -5.59 0.75
N ILE A 440 7.61 -6.86 0.98
CA ILE A 440 6.33 -7.44 0.61
C ILE A 440 5.66 -8.08 1.83
N SER A 441 4.37 -7.87 1.98
CA SER A 441 3.53 -8.61 2.93
C SER A 441 2.82 -9.74 2.19
N VAL A 442 2.93 -10.96 2.72
CA VAL A 442 2.28 -12.15 2.17
C VAL A 442 1.46 -12.81 3.29
N PRO A 443 0.21 -13.21 3.03
CA PRO A 443 -0.58 -13.94 4.02
C PRO A 443 0.12 -15.23 4.47
N CYS A 444 0.17 -15.44 5.78
CA CYS A 444 0.91 -16.57 6.37
C CYS A 444 0.10 -17.39 7.38
N GLY A 445 -1.12 -16.99 7.70
CA GLY A 445 -1.99 -17.71 8.64
C GLY A 445 -3.26 -16.95 8.94
N PHE A 446 -3.99 -17.51 9.90
CA PHE A 446 -5.19 -16.90 10.48
C PHE A 446 -5.14 -17.03 12.00
N SER A 447 -5.64 -16.02 12.69
CA SER A 447 -5.87 -16.10 14.15
C SER A 447 -7.03 -17.02 14.46
N ALA A 448 -7.20 -17.38 15.73
CA ALA A 448 -8.37 -18.14 16.21
C ALA A 448 -9.70 -17.42 15.93
N ALA A 449 -9.67 -16.09 15.82
CA ALA A 449 -10.82 -15.28 15.40
C ALA A 449 -11.09 -15.31 13.88
N GLY A 450 -10.27 -16.00 13.08
CA GLY A 450 -10.40 -16.09 11.62
C GLY A 450 -9.91 -14.83 10.88
N LEU A 451 -9.14 -13.97 11.53
CA LEU A 451 -8.54 -12.79 10.90
C LEU A 451 -7.17 -13.13 10.29
N PRO A 452 -6.83 -12.60 9.11
CA PRO A 452 -5.57 -12.88 8.46
C PRO A 452 -4.35 -12.41 9.24
N ILE A 453 -3.24 -13.11 9.06
CA ILE A 453 -1.91 -12.78 9.54
C ILE A 453 -0.98 -12.70 8.32
N GLY A 454 -0.16 -11.64 8.24
CA GLY A 454 0.86 -11.47 7.20
C GLY A 454 2.27 -11.59 7.75
N MET A 455 3.14 -12.28 7.02
CA MET A 455 4.58 -12.15 7.18
C MET A 455 5.13 -11.09 6.24
N GLN A 456 6.18 -10.41 6.64
CA GLN A 456 6.92 -9.46 5.84
C GLN A 456 8.26 -10.06 5.42
N LEU A 457 8.53 -10.06 4.12
CA LEU A 457 9.84 -10.27 3.55
C LEU A 457 10.42 -8.92 3.14
N ILE A 458 11.71 -8.70 3.44
CA ILE A 458 12.41 -7.44 3.15
C ILE A 458 13.60 -7.77 2.25
N GLY A 459 13.69 -7.12 1.10
CA GLY A 459 14.79 -7.26 0.14
C GLY A 459 15.86 -6.19 0.32
N ASN A 460 17.04 -6.44 -0.23
CA ASN A 460 18.05 -5.39 -0.37
C ASN A 460 17.62 -4.33 -1.40
N VAL A 461 18.25 -3.17 -1.38
CA VAL A 461 17.97 -2.07 -2.32
C VAL A 461 18.03 -2.58 -3.76
N LEU A 462 16.95 -2.34 -4.53
CA LEU A 462 16.82 -2.71 -5.94
C LEU A 462 16.83 -4.22 -6.23
N ASP A 463 16.69 -5.07 -5.21
CA ASP A 463 16.61 -6.54 -5.36
C ASP A 463 15.18 -7.07 -5.21
N GLU A 464 14.20 -6.35 -5.79
CA GLU A 464 12.83 -6.81 -5.88
C GLU A 464 12.70 -8.18 -6.56
N PRO A 465 13.53 -8.55 -7.59
CA PRO A 465 13.42 -9.88 -8.19
C PRO A 465 13.64 -11.02 -7.20
N ARG A 466 14.65 -10.92 -6.33
CA ARG A 466 14.92 -11.94 -5.29
C ARG A 466 13.82 -11.96 -4.23
N LEU A 467 13.39 -10.78 -3.79
CA LEU A 467 12.29 -10.64 -2.86
C LEU A 467 11.01 -11.33 -3.36
N LEU A 468 10.65 -11.08 -4.62
CA LEU A 468 9.49 -11.67 -5.28
C LEU A 468 9.66 -13.17 -5.49
N GLN A 469 10.87 -13.65 -5.85
CA GLN A 469 11.18 -15.08 -5.95
C GLN A 469 10.89 -15.80 -4.63
N VAL A 470 11.42 -15.34 -3.52
CA VAL A 470 11.22 -15.98 -2.20
C VAL A 470 9.76 -15.94 -1.80
N ALA A 471 9.09 -14.80 -1.97
CA ALA A 471 7.68 -14.63 -1.68
C ALA A 471 6.80 -15.58 -2.52
N HIS A 472 7.08 -15.71 -3.82
CA HIS A 472 6.32 -16.57 -4.72
C HIS A 472 6.51 -18.05 -4.40
N GLN A 473 7.74 -18.51 -4.16
CA GLN A 473 7.98 -19.91 -3.79
C GLN A 473 7.31 -20.29 -2.49
N TYR A 474 7.29 -19.38 -1.50
CA TYR A 474 6.51 -19.56 -0.29
C TYR A 474 5.00 -19.64 -0.59
N GLU A 475 4.47 -18.70 -1.36
CA GLU A 475 3.05 -18.63 -1.73
C GLU A 475 2.57 -19.92 -2.39
N GLN A 476 3.35 -20.49 -3.31
CA GLN A 476 3.00 -21.74 -4.02
C GLN A 476 2.94 -22.94 -3.07
N ALA A 477 3.76 -22.96 -2.02
CA ALA A 477 3.80 -24.03 -1.05
C ALA A 477 2.75 -23.85 0.08
N ALA A 478 2.30 -22.61 0.34
CA ALA A 478 1.40 -22.29 1.42
C ALA A 478 -0.07 -22.49 1.05
N SER A 479 -0.81 -23.27 1.88
CA SER A 479 -2.25 -23.48 1.68
C SER A 479 -3.13 -22.29 2.08
N VAL A 480 -2.56 -21.31 2.80
CA VAL A 480 -3.26 -20.13 3.35
C VAL A 480 -3.91 -19.29 2.27
N MET A 481 -3.28 -19.20 1.09
CA MET A 481 -3.71 -18.35 -0.02
C MET A 481 -5.03 -18.80 -0.68
N ALA A 482 -5.49 -20.03 -0.43
CA ALA A 482 -6.78 -20.52 -0.95
C ALA A 482 -8.01 -19.91 -0.26
N ASN A 483 -7.84 -19.33 0.95
CA ASN A 483 -8.94 -18.78 1.73
C ASN A 483 -9.39 -17.40 1.23
N ARG A 484 -10.69 -17.13 1.34
CA ARG A 484 -11.33 -15.85 0.96
C ARG A 484 -12.28 -15.35 2.04
N PRO A 485 -12.41 -14.01 2.20
CA PRO A 485 -13.46 -13.46 3.05
C PRO A 485 -14.85 -13.78 2.52
N LYS A 486 -15.83 -13.87 3.41
CA LYS A 486 -17.24 -14.12 3.03
C LYS A 486 -17.77 -13.06 2.06
N ALA A 487 -17.34 -11.81 2.19
CA ALA A 487 -17.73 -10.72 1.29
C ALA A 487 -17.32 -10.98 -0.17
N ALA A 488 -16.25 -11.75 -0.43
CA ALA A 488 -15.82 -12.12 -1.77
C ALA A 488 -16.56 -13.33 -2.37
N LEU A 489 -17.41 -14.01 -1.58
CA LEU A 489 -18.16 -15.22 -1.96
C LEU A 489 -19.60 -14.91 -2.42
N VAL A 490 -19.98 -13.64 -2.48
CA VAL A 490 -21.29 -13.23 -3.02
C VAL A 490 -21.26 -13.42 -4.54
N PRO A 491 -22.18 -14.21 -5.13
CA PRO A 491 -22.18 -14.57 -6.55
C PRO A 491 -22.49 -13.38 -7.49
#